data_aa055a38b84e6d5e31c8e01db8789cca
#
_entry.id   aa055a38b84e6d5e31c8e01db8789cca
#
_cell.length_a   1.000
_cell.length_b   1.000
_cell.length_c   1.000
_cell.angle_alpha   90.00
_cell.angle_beta   90.00
_cell.angle_gamma   90.00
#
_symmetry.space_group_name_H-M   'P 1'
#
loop_
_entity.id
_entity.type
_entity.pdbx_description
1 polymer ?
#
loop_
_entity_poly.entity_id
_entity_poly.type
_entity_poly.pdbx_seq_one_letter_code
_entity_poly.pdbx_strand_id
1 'polypeptide(L)'
;MKVRVLFFASVADAAGTRSLDVEVEARATVGDLRRKLESERPRLAGKLGKCAAAVNTAVVAATRSLAEGDEVAFLPPVSGGTR
;
A
#
# COMPACT_ATOMS: atom_id res chain seq x y z
N MET A 1 -7.07 -12.80 6.56
CA MET A 1 -7.01 -11.72 7.57
C MET A 1 -7.28 -10.38 6.90
N LYS A 2 -7.77 -9.44 7.67
CA LYS A 2 -8.16 -8.14 7.12
C LYS A 2 -7.17 -7.07 7.55
N VAL A 3 -6.77 -6.23 6.56
CA VAL A 3 -5.91 -5.08 6.83
C VAL A 3 -6.57 -3.84 6.25
N ARG A 4 -6.23 -2.68 6.79
CA ARG A 4 -6.68 -1.41 6.26
C ARG A 4 -5.57 -0.79 5.44
N VAL A 5 -5.89 -0.38 4.22
CA VAL A 5 -4.91 0.26 3.33
C VAL A 5 -5.25 1.73 3.21
N LEU A 6 -4.24 2.58 3.36
CA LEU A 6 -4.38 4.02 3.19
C LEU A 6 -3.60 4.45 1.95
N PHE A 7 -4.23 5.31 1.16
CA PHE A 7 -3.62 5.89 -0.04
C PHE A 7 -3.51 7.39 0.13
N PHE A 8 -2.46 7.97 -0.41
CA PHE A 8 -2.21 9.40 -0.30
C PHE A 8 -1.92 10.01 -1.67
N ALA A 9 -2.26 11.30 -1.81
CA ALA A 9 -1.91 12.12 -2.97
C ALA A 9 -2.33 11.43 -4.29
N SER A 10 -1.43 11.38 -5.27
CA SER A 10 -1.75 10.83 -6.59
C SER A 10 -2.14 9.35 -6.53
N VAL A 11 -1.67 8.62 -5.53
CA VAL A 11 -2.04 7.21 -5.38
C VAL A 11 -3.50 7.10 -4.97
N ALA A 12 -3.98 7.98 -4.11
CA ALA A 12 -5.39 8.01 -3.73
C ALA A 12 -6.27 8.31 -4.94
N ASP A 13 -5.83 9.21 -5.81
CA ASP A 13 -6.56 9.51 -7.04
C ASP A 13 -6.65 8.29 -7.95
N ALA A 14 -5.55 7.56 -8.10
CA ALA A 14 -5.54 6.36 -8.92
C ALA A 14 -6.39 5.24 -8.33
N ALA A 15 -6.42 5.13 -7.00
CA ALA A 15 -7.20 4.11 -6.33
C ALA A 15 -8.70 4.45 -6.31
N GLY A 16 -9.03 5.73 -6.43
CA GLY A 16 -10.41 6.18 -6.33
C GLY A 16 -10.91 6.26 -4.89
N THR A 17 -10.03 6.13 -3.93
CA THR A 17 -10.38 6.19 -2.51
C THR A 17 -9.15 6.48 -1.69
N ARG A 18 -9.34 6.96 -0.47
CA ARG A 18 -8.25 7.21 0.47
C ARG A 18 -8.00 6.03 1.40
N SER A 19 -8.97 5.16 1.55
CA SER A 19 -8.80 3.99 2.40
C SER A 19 -9.62 2.84 1.88
N LEU A 20 -9.19 1.62 2.22
CA LEU A 20 -9.82 0.41 1.72
C LEU A 20 -9.49 -0.72 2.68
N ASP A 21 -10.51 -1.49 3.06
CA ASP A 21 -10.29 -2.72 3.83
C ASP A 21 -10.06 -3.85 2.84
N VAL A 22 -9.03 -4.64 3.06
CA VAL A 22 -8.61 -5.69 2.12
C VAL A 22 -8.41 -7.00 2.87
N GLU A 23 -8.98 -8.07 2.32
CA GLU A 23 -8.70 -9.42 2.81
C GLU A 23 -7.41 -9.90 2.18
N VAL A 24 -6.52 -10.44 2.99
CA VAL A 24 -5.27 -11.03 2.51
C VAL A 24 -5.07 -12.38 3.19
N GLU A 25 -4.21 -13.19 2.61
CA GLU A 25 -3.88 -14.49 3.17
C GLU A 25 -3.13 -14.32 4.48
N ALA A 26 -3.25 -15.31 5.36
CA ALA A 26 -2.41 -15.37 6.54
C ALA A 26 -0.94 -15.37 6.10
N ARG A 27 -0.11 -14.63 6.78
CA ARG A 27 1.32 -14.50 6.48
C ARG A 27 1.63 -13.67 5.23
N ALA A 28 0.62 -13.03 4.63
CA ALA A 28 0.88 -12.14 3.50
C ALA A 28 1.85 -11.04 3.92
N THR A 29 2.71 -10.64 2.99
CA THR A 29 3.64 -9.54 3.21
C THR A 29 3.09 -8.27 2.59
N VAL A 30 3.75 -7.14 2.87
CA VAL A 30 3.42 -5.87 2.20
C VAL A 30 3.51 -6.03 0.68
N GLY A 31 4.53 -6.76 0.18
CA GLY A 31 4.66 -7.01 -1.25
C GLY A 31 3.50 -7.83 -1.83
N ASP A 32 3.00 -8.79 -1.07
CA ASP A 32 1.85 -9.57 -1.50
C ASP A 32 0.60 -8.69 -1.58
N LEU A 33 0.41 -7.83 -0.60
CA LEU A 33 -0.70 -6.88 -0.59
C LEU A 33 -0.61 -5.94 -1.80
N ARG A 34 0.59 -5.43 -2.07
CA ARG A 34 0.80 -4.53 -3.20
C ARG A 34 0.41 -5.22 -4.52
N ARG A 35 0.88 -6.44 -4.73
CA ARG A 35 0.56 -7.18 -5.96
C ARG A 35 -0.93 -7.43 -6.10
N LYS A 36 -1.59 -7.76 -4.99
CA LYS A 36 -3.03 -7.97 -4.99
C LYS A 36 -3.78 -6.70 -5.39
N LEU A 37 -3.39 -5.56 -4.82
CA LEU A 37 -4.03 -4.29 -5.14
C LEU A 37 -3.80 -3.90 -6.60
N GLU A 38 -2.59 -4.08 -7.11
CA GLU A 38 -2.31 -3.76 -8.50
C GLU A 38 -3.07 -4.65 -9.46
N SER A 39 -3.28 -5.91 -9.09
CA SER A 39 -4.06 -6.84 -9.89
C SER A 39 -5.54 -6.50 -9.90
N GLU A 40 -6.09 -6.12 -8.74
CA GLU A 40 -7.51 -5.82 -8.61
C GLU A 40 -7.87 -4.41 -9.08
N ARG A 41 -6.91 -3.50 -9.09
CA ARG A 41 -7.12 -2.11 -9.49
C ARG A 41 -6.07 -1.72 -10.52
N PRO A 42 -6.37 -1.93 -11.80
CA PRO A 42 -5.38 -1.69 -12.87
C PRO A 42 -4.77 -0.29 -12.87
N ARG A 43 -5.52 0.71 -12.37
CA ARG A 43 -5.00 2.07 -12.32
C ARG A 43 -3.87 2.24 -11.33
N LEU A 44 -3.69 1.28 -10.41
CA LEU A 44 -2.57 1.28 -9.47
C LEU A 44 -1.36 0.55 -10.02
N ALA A 45 -1.50 -0.19 -11.11
CA ALA A 45 -0.41 -0.97 -11.66
C ALA A 45 0.78 -0.08 -11.97
N GLY A 46 1.94 -0.45 -11.47
CA GLY A 46 3.17 0.31 -11.67
C GLY A 46 3.32 1.51 -10.74
N LYS A 47 2.29 1.85 -9.97
CA LYS A 47 2.37 3.00 -9.07
C LYS A 47 2.79 2.62 -7.67
N LEU A 48 2.24 1.52 -7.14
CA LEU A 48 2.55 1.12 -5.78
C LEU A 48 3.99 0.66 -5.61
N GLY A 49 4.59 0.14 -6.65
CA GLY A 49 5.98 -0.28 -6.60
C GLY A 49 6.97 0.85 -6.34
N LYS A 50 6.54 2.08 -6.59
CA LYS A 50 7.37 3.27 -6.37
C LYS A 50 7.11 3.91 -5.01
N CYS A 51 6.14 3.41 -4.27
CA CYS A 51 5.76 3.97 -2.99
C CYS A 51 6.54 3.33 -1.86
N ALA A 52 6.78 4.13 -0.82
CA ALA A 52 7.21 3.57 0.45
C ALA A 52 5.97 2.99 1.13
N ALA A 53 6.15 1.95 1.92
CA ALA A 53 5.07 1.37 2.70
C ALA A 53 5.32 1.59 4.18
N ALA A 54 4.29 1.98 4.90
CA ALA A 54 4.36 2.09 6.35
C ALA A 54 3.28 1.19 6.94
N VAL A 55 3.66 0.39 7.93
CA VAL A 55 2.71 -0.45 8.66
C VAL A 55 2.60 0.12 10.05
N ASN A 56 1.38 0.50 10.41
CA ASN A 56 1.10 1.12 11.71
C ASN A 56 2.07 2.29 11.98
N THR A 57 2.26 3.13 10.98
CA THR A 57 3.07 4.35 10.96
C THR A 57 4.58 4.15 10.87
N ALA A 58 5.07 2.92 10.83
CA ALA A 58 6.50 2.65 10.69
C ALA A 58 6.83 2.23 9.27
N VAL A 59 7.78 2.91 8.63
CA VAL A 59 8.21 2.55 7.28
C VAL A 59 8.90 1.19 7.31
N VAL A 60 8.50 0.31 6.40
CA VAL A 60 8.96 -1.07 6.38
C VAL A 60 9.29 -1.51 4.96
N ALA A 61 10.03 -2.61 4.87
CA ALA A 61 10.33 -3.22 3.58
C ALA A 61 9.16 -4.06 3.08
N ALA A 62 9.16 -4.36 1.79
CA ALA A 62 8.10 -5.16 1.17
C ALA A 62 8.02 -6.58 1.74
N THR A 63 9.08 -7.05 2.37
CA THR A 63 9.12 -8.38 2.97
C THR A 63 8.47 -8.46 4.35
N ARG A 64 8.04 -7.31 4.89
CA ARG A 64 7.37 -7.28 6.20
C ARG A 64 6.07 -8.05 6.16
N SER A 65 5.91 -9.01 7.08
CA SER A 65 4.67 -9.76 7.23
C SER A 65 3.59 -8.90 7.86
N LEU A 66 2.35 -9.11 7.43
CA LEU A 66 1.21 -8.38 7.95
C LEU A 66 0.50 -9.21 9.02
N ALA A 67 -0.25 -8.53 9.87
CA ALA A 67 -1.07 -9.14 10.89
C ALA A 67 -2.49 -8.60 10.80
N GLU A 68 -3.42 -9.34 11.37
CA GLU A 68 -4.83 -8.93 11.40
C GLU A 68 -4.95 -7.51 11.97
N GLY A 69 -5.67 -6.66 11.25
CA GLY A 69 -5.93 -5.31 11.71
C GLY A 69 -4.82 -4.30 11.43
N ASP A 70 -3.73 -4.73 10.78
CA ASP A 70 -2.66 -3.78 10.43
C ASP A 70 -3.18 -2.69 9.51
N GLU A 71 -2.62 -1.50 9.66
CA GLU A 71 -2.90 -0.36 8.79
C GLU A 71 -1.67 -0.13 7.92
N VAL A 72 -1.84 -0.26 6.60
CA VAL A 72 -0.74 -0.15 5.64
C VAL A 72 -0.94 1.09 4.79
N ALA A 73 0.01 2.01 4.85
CA ALA A 73 -0.04 3.23 4.06
C ALA A 73 0.96 3.14 2.90
N PHE A 74 0.51 3.48 1.70
CA PHE A 74 1.39 3.59 0.54
C PHE A 74 1.64 5.06 0.28
N LEU A 75 2.90 5.47 0.40
CA LEU A 75 3.33 6.86 0.33
C LEU A 75 4.07 7.08 -0.97
N PRO A 76 3.55 7.91 -1.87
CA PRO A 76 4.24 8.16 -3.13
C PRO A 76 5.58 8.86 -2.88
N PRO A 77 6.54 8.71 -3.80
CA PRO A 77 7.82 9.37 -3.65
C PRO A 77 7.65 10.89 -3.71
N VAL A 78 8.46 11.58 -2.93
CA VAL A 78 8.49 13.04 -2.96
C VAL A 78 9.18 13.44 -4.26
N SER A 79 8.51 14.26 -5.06
CA SER A 79 9.13 14.72 -6.29
C SER A 79 10.17 15.76 -5.93
N GLY A 80 11.33 15.52 -6.38
CA GLY A 80 12.40 16.37 -6.47
C GLY A 80 12.62 17.39 -5.38
N GLY A 81 12.25 17.32 -5.01
CA GLY A 81 12.52 17.98 -4.20
C GLY A 81 13.36 19.00 -4.16
N THR A 82 13.21 18.93 -4.61
CA THR A 82 13.76 19.35 -4.47
C THR A 82 14.31 20.03 -4.30
N ARG A 83 14.39 19.93 -4.40
CA ARG A 83 15.00 20.33 -4.14
C ARG A 83 15.41 20.58 -4.08
#